data_f2430acac2fa3bdaaa4039659a9c7c06
#
_entry.id   f2430acac2fa3bdaaa4039659a9c7c06
#
_cell.length_a   1.000
_cell.length_b   1.000
_cell.length_c   1.000
_cell.angle_alpha   90.00
_cell.angle_beta   90.00
_cell.angle_gamma   90.00
#
_symmetry.space_group_name_H-M   'P 1'
#
loop_
_entity.id
_entity.type
_entity.pdbx_description
1 polymer ?
#
loop_
_entity_poly.entity_id
_entity_poly.type
_entity_poly.pdbx_seq_one_letter_code
_entity_poly.pdbx_strand_id
1 'polypeptide(L)'
;MEAYRPTWVEINLKNIEHNCKAAKAFAKENVKVGAVVKANAYGHGAVEVSQACLNAGADYLMVATVGEALELRGRFEVPIMILGWTPEESYDQIIANDIRVAVYDVEEAEKLNAKALQAGKQVIAHLKVDTGMSRLGVQTDAAGLEAAAAIVQMEGIEVEGAFSHFSKADEADKTFVHGQLERFNRFVDELQDRTGKKIAIRHLGASAGIIDLPEAHLDMIRPGIMLYGYQPSTEMHHVADLKPALTWKARLGRVTVLPAGRVIGYNGTYELKQDTLVATVPAGYADGYNRLLSNRGYVLCRGKKLPIIGKVCMDYFMVDATEIPDLKAGDEVILIGEDQGVSITVPEMAVMLKTIEHEVTCDISLRVPRIYV
;
A
#
# COMPACT_ATOMS: atom_id res chain seq x y z
N MET A 1 -6.69 -3.59 23.28
CA MET A 1 -7.86 -4.41 22.92
C MET A 1 -7.45 -5.86 23.12
N GLU A 2 -8.12 -6.62 24.00
CA GLU A 2 -7.88 -8.05 24.09
C GLU A 2 -8.25 -8.69 22.74
N ALA A 3 -7.28 -9.33 22.09
CA ALA A 3 -7.50 -9.99 20.82
C ALA A 3 -8.20 -11.33 21.09
N TYR A 4 -9.51 -11.36 20.92
CA TYR A 4 -10.30 -12.62 21.06
C TYR A 4 -10.05 -13.61 19.90
N ARG A 5 -9.33 -13.20 18.85
CA ARG A 5 -8.95 -14.09 17.76
C ARG A 5 -7.56 -14.68 17.99
N PRO A 6 -7.39 -15.99 17.78
CA PRO A 6 -6.09 -16.65 17.91
C PRO A 6 -5.21 -16.46 16.67
N THR A 7 -5.48 -15.47 15.82
CA THR A 7 -4.61 -15.00 14.72
C THR A 7 -4.54 -13.47 14.75
N TRP A 8 -3.35 -12.92 14.51
CA TRP A 8 -3.08 -11.48 14.57
C TRP A 8 -1.88 -11.12 13.69
N VAL A 9 -1.79 -9.84 13.35
CA VAL A 9 -0.63 -9.27 12.67
C VAL A 9 0.13 -8.37 13.62
N GLU A 10 1.42 -8.58 13.76
CA GLU A 10 2.33 -7.66 14.44
C GLU A 10 2.89 -6.67 13.41
N ILE A 11 2.81 -5.38 13.72
CA ILE A 11 3.34 -4.30 12.89
C ILE A 11 4.47 -3.61 13.64
N ASN A 12 5.68 -3.72 13.10
CA ASN A 12 6.86 -3.07 13.65
C ASN A 12 6.95 -1.62 13.17
N LEU A 13 6.54 -0.68 14.04
CA LEU A 13 6.53 0.75 13.71
C LEU A 13 7.94 1.33 13.54
N LYS A 14 8.96 0.77 14.20
CA LYS A 14 10.36 1.18 14.01
C LYS A 14 10.87 0.83 12.61
N ASN A 15 10.39 -0.29 12.03
CA ASN A 15 10.70 -0.64 10.65
C ASN A 15 10.01 0.33 9.68
N ILE A 16 8.77 0.76 9.95
CA ILE A 16 8.11 1.83 9.18
C ILE A 16 8.91 3.14 9.23
N GLU A 17 9.34 3.58 10.42
CA GLU A 17 10.18 4.77 10.56
C GLU A 17 11.52 4.63 9.81
N HIS A 18 12.17 3.47 9.91
CA HIS A 18 13.40 3.17 9.19
C HIS A 18 13.19 3.28 7.67
N ASN A 19 12.16 2.64 7.15
CA ASN A 19 11.84 2.64 5.72
C ASN A 19 11.49 4.04 5.19
N CYS A 20 10.78 4.84 5.99
CA CYS A 20 10.47 6.22 5.64
C CYS A 20 11.76 7.07 5.59
N LYS A 21 12.67 6.91 6.54
CA LYS A 21 14.00 7.55 6.54
C LYS A 21 14.85 7.08 5.35
N ALA A 22 14.80 5.78 5.02
CA ALA A 22 15.46 5.24 3.83
C ALA A 22 14.92 5.87 2.55
N ALA A 23 13.59 6.03 2.41
CA ALA A 23 13.00 6.74 1.28
C ALA A 23 13.49 8.19 1.18
N LYS A 24 13.53 8.90 2.31
CA LYS A 24 14.02 10.28 2.39
C LYS A 24 15.50 10.40 2.02
N ALA A 25 16.32 9.42 2.36
CA ALA A 25 17.75 9.41 2.06
C ALA A 25 18.08 9.29 0.56
N PHE A 26 17.16 8.78 -0.28
CA PHE A 26 17.31 8.82 -1.73
C PHE A 26 17.08 10.22 -2.31
N ALA A 27 16.27 11.05 -1.64
CA ALA A 27 15.90 12.37 -2.13
C ALA A 27 16.90 13.46 -1.67
N LYS A 28 16.91 14.57 -2.39
CA LYS A 28 17.65 15.77 -1.97
C LYS A 28 17.03 16.37 -0.70
N GLU A 29 17.79 17.15 0.05
CA GLU A 29 17.42 17.66 1.38
C GLU A 29 16.09 18.43 1.40
N ASN A 30 15.76 19.19 0.34
CA ASN A 30 14.56 20.02 0.27
C ASN A 30 13.35 19.32 -0.37
N VAL A 31 13.47 18.03 -0.75
CA VAL A 31 12.38 17.28 -1.34
C VAL A 31 11.42 16.81 -0.25
N LYS A 32 10.14 17.12 -0.40
CA LYS A 32 9.09 16.70 0.53
C LYS A 32 8.82 15.20 0.43
N VAL A 33 8.32 14.62 1.51
CA VAL A 33 7.92 13.21 1.57
C VAL A 33 6.41 13.12 1.79
N GLY A 34 5.68 12.61 0.79
CA GLY A 34 4.28 12.26 0.89
C GLY A 34 4.10 10.77 1.17
N ALA A 35 3.89 10.39 2.44
CA ALA A 35 3.72 9.01 2.84
C ALA A 35 2.39 8.45 2.30
N VAL A 36 2.43 7.40 1.47
CA VAL A 36 1.23 6.79 0.88
C VAL A 36 0.68 5.74 1.83
N VAL A 37 -0.39 6.10 2.54
CA VAL A 37 -1.02 5.31 3.61
C VAL A 37 -2.47 4.88 3.30
N LYS A 38 -2.85 4.90 2.02
CA LYS A 38 -4.14 4.41 1.52
C LYS A 38 -4.35 2.92 1.80
N ALA A 39 -5.58 2.43 1.67
CA ALA A 39 -5.98 1.04 1.91
C ALA A 39 -5.53 0.57 3.31
N ASN A 40 -5.88 1.38 4.35
CA ASN A 40 -5.46 1.14 5.73
C ASN A 40 -3.93 0.95 5.86
N ALA A 41 -3.16 1.85 5.22
CA ALA A 41 -1.70 1.75 5.11
C ALA A 41 -1.27 0.37 4.55
N TYR A 42 -1.83 -0.01 3.38
CA TYR A 42 -1.57 -1.33 2.76
C TYR A 42 -1.83 -2.49 3.74
N GLY A 43 -2.88 -2.38 4.54
CA GLY A 43 -3.26 -3.38 5.54
C GLY A 43 -2.53 -3.30 6.89
N HIS A 44 -1.59 -2.35 7.07
CA HIS A 44 -0.76 -2.25 8.28
C HIS A 44 -1.37 -1.39 9.40
N GLY A 45 -2.46 -0.64 9.13
CA GLY A 45 -3.07 0.28 10.09
C GLY A 45 -2.71 1.74 9.81
N ALA A 46 -3.69 2.50 9.27
CA ALA A 46 -3.43 3.83 8.72
C ALA A 46 -2.97 4.84 9.77
N VAL A 47 -3.57 4.85 10.95
CA VAL A 47 -3.29 5.86 11.99
C VAL A 47 -1.87 5.70 12.56
N GLU A 48 -1.52 4.50 13.01
CA GLU A 48 -0.23 4.22 13.64
C GLU A 48 0.93 4.31 12.65
N VAL A 49 0.73 3.82 11.42
CA VAL A 49 1.72 3.95 10.33
C VAL A 49 1.91 5.42 9.95
N SER A 50 0.82 6.19 9.87
CA SER A 50 0.92 7.64 9.60
C SER A 50 1.74 8.35 10.67
N GLN A 51 1.48 8.06 11.95
CA GLN A 51 2.27 8.63 13.05
C GLN A 51 3.75 8.27 12.93
N ALA A 52 4.08 7.01 12.64
CA ALA A 52 5.46 6.56 12.45
C ALA A 52 6.15 7.27 11.26
N CYS A 53 5.45 7.44 10.13
CA CYS A 53 5.97 8.18 8.99
C CYS A 53 6.20 9.67 9.33
N LEU A 54 5.28 10.31 10.06
CA LEU A 54 5.44 11.70 10.50
C LEU A 54 6.62 11.86 11.46
N ASN A 55 6.79 10.94 12.40
CA ASN A 55 7.95 10.91 13.29
C ASN A 55 9.28 10.77 12.51
N ALA A 56 9.24 10.08 11.38
CA ALA A 56 10.38 9.92 10.47
C ALA A 56 10.59 11.10 9.51
N GLY A 57 9.74 12.13 9.56
CA GLY A 57 9.85 13.36 8.78
C GLY A 57 9.11 13.33 7.45
N ALA A 58 7.98 12.63 7.35
CA ALA A 58 7.03 12.81 6.27
C ALA A 58 6.30 14.16 6.40
N ASP A 59 6.05 14.82 5.27
CA ASP A 59 5.43 16.14 5.20
C ASP A 59 3.94 16.07 4.87
N TYR A 60 3.52 15.01 4.16
CA TYR A 60 2.14 14.77 3.70
C TYR A 60 1.73 13.34 4.00
N LEU A 61 0.43 13.14 4.24
CA LEU A 61 -0.21 11.83 4.20
C LEU A 61 -1.03 11.73 2.91
N MET A 62 -0.89 10.61 2.19
CA MET A 62 -1.53 10.40 0.91
C MET A 62 -2.43 9.18 0.92
N VAL A 63 -3.68 9.38 0.56
CA VAL A 63 -4.76 8.40 0.60
C VAL A 63 -5.45 8.26 -0.75
N ALA A 64 -6.41 7.34 -0.86
CA ALA A 64 -7.17 7.12 -2.09
C ALA A 64 -8.59 7.65 -2.03
N THR A 65 -9.20 7.71 -0.84
CA THR A 65 -10.62 8.01 -0.66
C THR A 65 -10.86 9.09 0.38
N VAL A 66 -12.05 9.71 0.32
CA VAL A 66 -12.47 10.72 1.29
C VAL A 66 -12.61 10.12 2.70
N GLY A 67 -13.13 8.89 2.81
CA GLY A 67 -13.24 8.20 4.11
C GLY A 67 -11.90 8.04 4.80
N GLU A 68 -10.85 7.60 4.07
CA GLU A 68 -9.49 7.50 4.58
C GLU A 68 -8.92 8.87 4.99
N ALA A 69 -9.19 9.91 4.18
CA ALA A 69 -8.74 11.26 4.49
C ALA A 69 -9.38 11.80 5.78
N LEU A 70 -10.68 11.60 5.96
CA LEU A 70 -11.40 12.06 7.15
C LEU A 70 -10.99 11.30 8.42
N GLU A 71 -10.72 10.00 8.33
CA GLU A 71 -10.16 9.21 9.43
C GLU A 71 -8.85 9.81 9.94
N LEU A 72 -7.93 10.10 9.00
CA LEU A 72 -6.63 10.68 9.34
C LEU A 72 -6.74 12.14 9.79
N ARG A 73 -7.62 12.95 9.18
CA ARG A 73 -7.85 14.34 9.59
C ARG A 73 -8.34 14.44 11.03
N GLY A 74 -9.08 13.46 11.51
CA GLY A 74 -9.49 13.38 12.93
C GLY A 74 -8.33 13.18 13.92
N ARG A 75 -7.10 12.94 13.42
CA ARG A 75 -5.90 12.66 14.23
C ARG A 75 -4.73 13.59 13.92
N PHE A 76 -4.62 14.12 12.70
CA PHE A 76 -3.43 14.82 12.22
C PHE A 76 -3.77 16.15 11.56
N GLU A 77 -2.98 17.18 11.87
CA GLU A 77 -3.10 18.52 11.28
C GLU A 77 -2.27 18.70 9.99
N VAL A 78 -1.41 17.75 9.64
CA VAL A 78 -0.56 17.81 8.44
C VAL A 78 -1.39 17.78 7.16
N PRO A 79 -0.83 18.21 6.02
CA PRO A 79 -1.48 18.07 4.72
C PRO A 79 -1.87 16.62 4.42
N ILE A 80 -3.16 16.40 4.10
CA ILE A 80 -3.69 15.11 3.67
C ILE A 80 -4.19 15.26 2.24
N MET A 81 -3.71 14.39 1.33
CA MET A 81 -4.01 14.46 -0.09
C MET A 81 -4.69 13.19 -0.60
N ILE A 82 -5.82 13.33 -1.27
CA ILE A 82 -6.48 12.27 -2.02
C ILE A 82 -5.86 12.18 -3.42
N LEU A 83 -5.28 11.02 -3.75
CA LEU A 83 -4.58 10.79 -5.02
C LEU A 83 -5.50 10.41 -6.19
N GLY A 84 -6.73 10.03 -5.88
CA GLY A 84 -7.72 9.52 -6.83
C GLY A 84 -8.85 10.49 -7.12
N TRP A 85 -9.86 9.96 -7.79
CA TRP A 85 -11.12 10.65 -8.03
C TRP A 85 -11.92 10.84 -6.72
N THR A 86 -12.61 11.97 -6.62
CA THR A 86 -13.47 12.30 -5.47
C THR A 86 -14.88 12.61 -5.96
N PRO A 87 -15.91 11.93 -5.45
CA PRO A 87 -17.29 12.17 -5.87
C PRO A 87 -17.80 13.53 -5.35
N GLU A 88 -18.69 14.16 -6.13
CA GLU A 88 -19.27 15.49 -5.84
C GLU A 88 -19.93 15.55 -4.45
N GLU A 89 -20.57 14.48 -4.01
CA GLU A 89 -21.23 14.36 -2.71
C GLU A 89 -20.27 14.55 -1.53
N SER A 90 -18.97 14.42 -1.78
CA SER A 90 -17.93 14.57 -0.77
C SER A 90 -17.32 15.96 -0.68
N TYR A 91 -17.65 16.88 -1.60
CA TYR A 91 -17.00 18.19 -1.70
C TYR A 91 -17.16 19.03 -0.43
N ASP A 92 -18.34 19.02 0.19
CA ASP A 92 -18.59 19.75 1.44
C ASP A 92 -17.65 19.25 2.56
N GLN A 93 -17.39 17.95 2.63
CA GLN A 93 -16.47 17.35 3.62
C GLN A 93 -15.00 17.70 3.32
N ILE A 94 -14.62 17.70 2.04
CA ILE A 94 -13.28 18.10 1.58
C ILE A 94 -12.99 19.54 1.97
N ILE A 95 -13.92 20.46 1.67
CA ILE A 95 -13.82 21.88 1.94
C ILE A 95 -13.80 22.17 3.46
N ALA A 96 -14.67 21.49 4.21
CA ALA A 96 -14.77 21.69 5.66
C ALA A 96 -13.49 21.25 6.40
N ASN A 97 -12.83 20.20 5.91
CA ASN A 97 -11.70 19.54 6.57
C ASN A 97 -10.33 19.84 5.94
N ASP A 98 -10.24 20.81 5.04
CA ASP A 98 -9.00 21.22 4.36
C ASP A 98 -8.22 20.03 3.74
N ILE A 99 -8.95 19.13 3.07
CA ILE A 99 -8.37 17.97 2.38
C ILE A 99 -7.92 18.39 0.99
N ARG A 100 -6.69 18.07 0.63
CA ARG A 100 -6.16 18.27 -0.73
C ARG A 100 -6.68 17.21 -1.67
N VAL A 101 -6.97 17.60 -2.90
CA VAL A 101 -7.55 16.69 -3.90
C VAL A 101 -6.79 16.71 -5.21
N ALA A 102 -6.91 15.63 -5.97
CA ALA A 102 -6.50 15.59 -7.37
C ALA A 102 -7.58 16.22 -8.25
N VAL A 103 -7.20 17.11 -9.15
CA VAL A 103 -8.09 17.71 -10.15
C VAL A 103 -7.54 17.44 -11.55
N TYR A 104 -8.40 17.12 -12.51
CA TYR A 104 -8.01 16.81 -13.89
C TYR A 104 -9.15 16.84 -14.89
N ASP A 105 -10.37 17.09 -14.43
CA ASP A 105 -11.56 17.24 -15.26
C ASP A 105 -12.15 18.61 -15.02
N VAL A 106 -12.47 19.35 -16.09
CA VAL A 106 -12.93 20.74 -16.00
C VAL A 106 -14.31 20.82 -15.37
N GLU A 107 -15.24 19.94 -15.77
CA GLU A 107 -16.61 19.95 -15.25
C GLU A 107 -16.63 19.63 -13.74
N GLU A 108 -15.86 18.64 -13.30
CA GLU A 108 -15.71 18.29 -11.88
C GLU A 108 -15.06 19.44 -11.10
N ALA A 109 -14.03 20.07 -11.69
CA ALA A 109 -13.37 21.22 -11.07
C ALA A 109 -14.29 22.45 -10.97
N GLU A 110 -15.15 22.71 -11.96
CA GLU A 110 -16.15 23.79 -11.90
C GLU A 110 -17.14 23.57 -10.75
N LYS A 111 -17.61 22.35 -10.54
CA LYS A 111 -18.51 22.01 -9.43
C LYS A 111 -17.81 22.21 -8.08
N LEU A 112 -16.57 21.72 -7.94
CA LEU A 112 -15.76 21.91 -6.72
C LEU A 112 -15.49 23.39 -6.46
N ASN A 113 -15.12 24.16 -7.50
CA ASN A 113 -14.91 25.60 -7.44
C ASN A 113 -16.16 26.34 -6.95
N ALA A 114 -17.34 26.03 -7.52
CA ALA A 114 -18.59 26.65 -7.11
C ALA A 114 -18.91 26.39 -5.63
N LYS A 115 -18.73 25.16 -5.17
CA LYS A 115 -18.91 24.78 -3.75
C LYS A 115 -17.92 25.48 -2.82
N ALA A 116 -16.66 25.60 -3.23
CA ALA A 116 -15.64 26.29 -2.44
C ALA A 116 -15.96 27.78 -2.28
N LEU A 117 -16.34 28.45 -3.38
CA LEU A 117 -16.76 29.86 -3.37
C LEU A 117 -18.02 30.07 -2.51
N GLN A 118 -19.00 29.19 -2.61
CA GLN A 118 -20.20 29.23 -1.75
C GLN A 118 -19.85 29.13 -0.26
N ALA A 119 -18.84 28.33 0.09
CA ALA A 119 -18.35 28.18 1.46
C ALA A 119 -17.42 29.32 1.90
N GLY A 120 -17.09 30.28 1.00
CA GLY A 120 -16.12 31.36 1.28
C GLY A 120 -14.68 30.84 1.50
N LYS A 121 -14.33 29.70 0.90
CA LYS A 121 -13.02 29.04 1.02
C LYS A 121 -12.38 28.81 -0.35
N GLN A 122 -11.11 28.43 -0.33
CA GLN A 122 -10.44 27.81 -1.47
C GLN A 122 -10.10 26.36 -1.13
N VAL A 123 -10.16 25.47 -2.13
CA VAL A 123 -9.68 24.09 -2.02
C VAL A 123 -8.27 24.02 -2.58
N ILE A 124 -7.35 23.49 -1.78
CA ILE A 124 -5.99 23.21 -2.27
C ILE A 124 -6.03 21.92 -3.10
N ALA A 125 -5.54 21.99 -4.32
CA ALA A 125 -5.57 20.89 -5.27
C ALA A 125 -4.22 20.63 -5.93
N HIS A 126 -4.00 19.41 -6.38
CA HIS A 126 -2.91 19.06 -7.26
C HIS A 126 -3.46 18.62 -8.62
N LEU A 127 -2.98 19.26 -9.67
CA LEU A 127 -3.34 18.91 -11.05
C LEU A 127 -2.78 17.53 -11.40
N LYS A 128 -3.65 16.59 -11.75
CA LYS A 128 -3.24 15.28 -12.23
C LYS A 128 -2.99 15.32 -13.73
N VAL A 129 -1.79 14.92 -14.17
CA VAL A 129 -1.39 14.86 -15.58
C VAL A 129 -1.19 13.41 -16.00
N ASP A 130 -1.81 12.99 -17.09
CA ASP A 130 -1.60 11.66 -17.67
C ASP A 130 -0.46 11.71 -18.68
N THR A 131 0.69 11.20 -18.28
CA THR A 131 1.88 11.11 -19.12
C THR A 131 2.07 9.75 -19.78
N GLY A 132 1.08 8.85 -19.65
CA GLY A 132 1.12 7.51 -20.25
C GLY A 132 0.82 6.37 -19.31
N MET A 133 0.23 6.65 -18.13
CA MET A 133 -0.39 5.61 -17.25
C MET A 133 -1.80 5.26 -17.72
N SER A 134 -2.48 6.18 -18.41
CA SER A 134 -3.82 6.04 -19.00
C SER A 134 -4.91 5.62 -17.99
N ARG A 135 -4.83 6.20 -16.79
CA ARG A 135 -5.79 5.91 -15.72
C ARG A 135 -6.61 7.13 -15.31
N LEU A 136 -5.97 8.22 -14.97
CA LEU A 136 -6.55 9.51 -14.58
C LEU A 136 -5.60 10.64 -14.97
N GLY A 137 -6.13 11.80 -15.33
CA GLY A 137 -5.33 13.01 -15.59
C GLY A 137 -5.69 13.71 -16.90
N VAL A 138 -5.39 15.01 -16.97
CA VAL A 138 -5.43 15.76 -18.23
C VAL A 138 -4.38 15.19 -19.18
N GLN A 139 -4.69 15.15 -20.46
CA GLN A 139 -3.74 14.72 -21.50
C GLN A 139 -2.64 15.77 -21.72
N THR A 140 -1.49 15.35 -22.23
CA THR A 140 -0.35 16.27 -22.49
C THR A 140 -0.36 16.87 -23.88
N ASP A 141 -1.53 17.02 -24.49
CA ASP A 141 -1.78 17.67 -25.77
C ASP A 141 -2.36 19.09 -25.59
N ALA A 142 -2.67 19.77 -26.70
CA ALA A 142 -3.20 21.13 -26.68
C ALA A 142 -4.55 21.23 -25.95
N ALA A 143 -5.43 20.23 -26.10
CA ALA A 143 -6.73 20.21 -25.41
C ALA A 143 -6.58 20.02 -23.89
N GLY A 144 -5.67 19.13 -23.48
CA GLY A 144 -5.34 18.94 -22.07
C GLY A 144 -4.67 20.16 -21.44
N LEU A 145 -3.85 20.89 -22.21
CA LEU A 145 -3.25 22.15 -21.74
C LEU A 145 -4.31 23.25 -21.55
N GLU A 146 -5.31 23.32 -22.42
CA GLU A 146 -6.46 24.24 -22.26
C GLU A 146 -7.30 23.87 -21.04
N ALA A 147 -7.62 22.61 -20.86
CA ALA A 147 -8.34 22.11 -19.70
C ALA A 147 -7.60 22.43 -18.39
N ALA A 148 -6.30 22.14 -18.35
CA ALA A 148 -5.44 22.48 -17.21
C ALA A 148 -5.39 23.99 -16.91
N ALA A 149 -5.26 24.83 -17.95
CA ALA A 149 -5.26 26.27 -17.80
C ALA A 149 -6.59 26.80 -17.25
N ALA A 150 -7.73 26.26 -17.71
CA ALA A 150 -9.04 26.58 -17.17
C ALA A 150 -9.14 26.25 -15.67
N ILE A 151 -8.69 25.06 -15.26
CA ILE A 151 -8.69 24.64 -13.85
C ILE A 151 -7.82 25.56 -12.99
N VAL A 152 -6.61 25.85 -13.43
CA VAL A 152 -5.62 26.68 -12.68
C VAL A 152 -6.11 28.13 -12.49
N GLN A 153 -7.01 28.63 -13.33
CA GLN A 153 -7.56 29.99 -13.25
C GLN A 153 -8.82 30.08 -12.36
N MET A 154 -9.36 28.98 -11.85
CA MET A 154 -10.55 28.97 -10.99
C MET A 154 -10.25 29.62 -9.64
N GLU A 155 -11.09 30.57 -9.21
CA GLU A 155 -10.87 31.34 -7.97
C GLU A 155 -11.04 30.51 -6.68
N GLY A 156 -11.94 29.53 -6.70
CA GLY A 156 -12.19 28.65 -5.54
C GLY A 156 -11.22 27.45 -5.42
N ILE A 157 -10.28 27.32 -6.38
CA ILE A 157 -9.28 26.25 -6.39
C ILE A 157 -7.87 26.86 -6.41
N GLU A 158 -7.05 26.51 -5.41
CA GLU A 158 -5.62 26.79 -5.37
C GLU A 158 -4.86 25.57 -5.86
N VAL A 159 -4.29 25.62 -7.07
CA VAL A 159 -3.46 24.52 -7.59
C VAL A 159 -2.04 24.65 -7.03
N GLU A 160 -1.80 24.03 -5.88
CA GLU A 160 -0.52 23.98 -5.16
C GLU A 160 0.52 23.17 -5.93
N GLY A 161 0.10 22.08 -6.56
CA GLY A 161 1.00 21.15 -7.22
C GLY A 161 0.49 20.52 -8.49
N ALA A 162 1.38 19.82 -9.19
CA ALA A 162 1.05 18.95 -10.31
C ALA A 162 1.73 17.59 -10.15
N PHE A 163 1.06 16.52 -10.60
CA PHE A 163 1.62 15.19 -10.48
C PHE A 163 1.19 14.23 -11.58
N SER A 164 2.04 13.24 -11.80
CA SER A 164 1.72 12.09 -12.64
C SER A 164 2.07 10.78 -11.93
N HIS A 165 2.10 9.68 -12.67
CA HIS A 165 2.51 8.38 -12.16
C HIS A 165 3.19 7.57 -13.26
N PHE A 166 4.32 6.98 -12.93
CA PHE A 166 5.00 6.09 -13.84
C PHE A 166 4.26 4.77 -13.99
N SER A 167 4.25 4.23 -15.20
CA SER A 167 3.63 2.93 -15.47
C SER A 167 4.62 1.76 -15.45
N LYS A 168 5.93 2.06 -15.62
CA LYS A 168 6.99 1.06 -15.82
C LYS A 168 8.29 1.39 -15.07
N ALA A 169 8.19 2.11 -13.95
CA ALA A 169 9.38 2.51 -13.20
C ALA A 169 10.10 1.32 -12.52
N ASP A 170 9.41 0.21 -12.33
CA ASP A 170 9.87 -1.03 -11.74
C ASP A 170 10.48 -2.04 -12.74
N GLU A 171 10.38 -1.76 -14.06
CA GLU A 171 11.06 -2.52 -15.12
C GLU A 171 12.53 -2.09 -15.26
N ALA A 172 13.39 -2.98 -15.82
CA ALA A 172 14.80 -2.67 -16.10
C ALA A 172 14.96 -1.58 -17.18
N ASP A 173 14.13 -1.62 -18.25
CA ASP A 173 14.16 -0.58 -19.30
C ASP A 173 13.46 0.70 -18.82
N LYS A 174 14.25 1.76 -18.66
CA LYS A 174 13.77 3.08 -18.23
C LYS A 174 13.38 4.03 -19.37
N THR A 175 13.46 3.62 -20.62
CA THR A 175 13.19 4.47 -21.81
C THR A 175 11.79 5.11 -21.73
N PHE A 176 10.77 4.32 -21.41
CA PHE A 176 9.39 4.82 -21.35
C PHE A 176 9.20 5.83 -20.21
N VAL A 177 9.79 5.60 -19.04
CA VAL A 177 9.64 6.49 -17.87
C VAL A 177 10.39 7.79 -18.04
N HIS A 178 11.54 7.82 -18.72
CA HIS A 178 12.20 9.08 -19.11
C HIS A 178 11.29 9.90 -20.03
N GLY A 179 10.65 9.27 -21.01
CA GLY A 179 9.65 9.96 -21.85
C GLY A 179 8.43 10.45 -21.05
N GLN A 180 7.99 9.75 -20.00
CA GLN A 180 6.94 10.25 -19.11
C GLN A 180 7.39 11.50 -18.32
N LEU A 181 8.63 11.51 -17.81
CA LEU A 181 9.20 12.63 -17.07
C LEU A 181 9.36 13.87 -17.97
N GLU A 182 9.87 13.70 -19.19
CA GLU A 182 10.00 14.79 -20.17
C GLU A 182 8.65 15.40 -20.52
N ARG A 183 7.64 14.58 -20.83
CA ARG A 183 6.27 15.04 -21.11
C ARG A 183 5.68 15.81 -19.93
N PHE A 184 5.89 15.31 -18.71
CA PHE A 184 5.39 15.95 -17.50
C PHE A 184 6.01 17.35 -17.31
N ASN A 185 7.34 17.44 -17.33
CA ASN A 185 8.04 18.70 -17.13
C ASN A 185 7.66 19.74 -18.19
N ARG A 186 7.71 19.36 -19.47
CA ARG A 186 7.30 20.25 -20.58
C ARG A 186 5.88 20.74 -20.41
N PHE A 187 4.93 19.86 -20.09
CA PHE A 187 3.53 20.23 -19.90
C PHE A 187 3.34 21.23 -18.75
N VAL A 188 4.00 21.01 -17.61
CA VAL A 188 3.91 21.93 -16.45
C VAL A 188 4.57 23.26 -16.75
N ASP A 189 5.69 23.28 -17.48
CA ASP A 189 6.36 24.53 -17.89
C ASP A 189 5.46 25.34 -18.85
N GLU A 190 4.91 24.72 -19.90
CA GLU A 190 3.96 25.35 -20.83
C GLU A 190 2.70 25.85 -20.11
N LEU A 191 2.19 25.12 -19.12
CA LEU A 191 1.05 25.55 -18.31
C LEU A 191 1.36 26.81 -17.50
N GLN A 192 2.53 26.86 -16.85
CA GLN A 192 2.97 28.04 -16.09
C GLN A 192 3.16 29.28 -17.00
N ASP A 193 3.81 29.10 -18.16
CA ASP A 193 4.01 30.16 -19.14
C ASP A 193 2.67 30.70 -19.65
N ARG A 194 1.70 29.83 -19.92
CA ARG A 194 0.39 30.21 -20.42
C ARG A 194 -0.49 30.92 -19.39
N THR A 195 -0.43 30.47 -18.13
CA THR A 195 -1.33 30.97 -17.07
C THR A 195 -0.73 32.08 -16.21
N GLY A 196 0.60 32.24 -16.21
CA GLY A 196 1.33 33.09 -15.28
C GLY A 196 1.29 32.57 -13.82
N LYS A 197 0.73 31.39 -13.57
CA LYS A 197 0.62 30.77 -12.25
C LYS A 197 1.77 29.82 -12.01
N LYS A 198 2.42 29.92 -10.86
CA LYS A 198 3.48 28.99 -10.45
C LYS A 198 2.90 27.75 -9.82
N ILE A 199 3.32 26.58 -10.28
CA ILE A 199 3.06 25.28 -9.64
C ILE A 199 4.22 24.99 -8.68
N ALA A 200 3.95 25.05 -7.39
CA ALA A 200 4.99 25.01 -6.35
C ALA A 200 5.54 23.58 -6.10
N ILE A 201 4.71 22.54 -6.30
CA ILE A 201 5.08 21.17 -5.97
C ILE A 201 4.84 20.26 -7.18
N ARG A 202 5.92 19.82 -7.82
CA ARG A 202 5.87 18.79 -8.86
C ARG A 202 6.23 17.45 -8.27
N HIS A 203 5.46 16.39 -8.55
CA HIS A 203 5.78 15.07 -8.02
C HIS A 203 5.40 13.93 -8.96
N LEU A 204 6.33 13.00 -9.15
CA LEU A 204 6.19 11.86 -10.04
C LEU A 204 6.61 10.55 -9.39
N GLY A 205 7.74 10.54 -8.65
CA GLY A 205 8.36 9.36 -8.06
C GLY A 205 7.48 8.70 -6.99
N ALA A 206 7.03 7.46 -7.28
CA ALA A 206 6.60 6.49 -6.28
C ALA A 206 7.79 5.58 -5.94
N SER A 207 7.63 4.52 -5.15
CA SER A 207 8.72 3.72 -4.60
C SER A 207 9.81 3.34 -5.61
N ALA A 208 9.45 2.84 -6.79
CA ALA A 208 10.41 2.49 -7.84
C ALA A 208 11.15 3.73 -8.40
N GLY A 209 10.39 4.81 -8.68
CA GLY A 209 10.98 6.07 -9.14
C GLY A 209 11.87 6.75 -8.08
N ILE A 210 11.59 6.53 -6.79
CA ILE A 210 12.44 7.04 -5.70
C ILE A 210 13.81 6.34 -5.72
N ILE A 211 13.81 5.02 -5.91
CA ILE A 211 15.01 4.20 -5.83
C ILE A 211 15.89 4.34 -7.08
N ASP A 212 15.28 4.33 -8.28
CA ASP A 212 16.02 4.22 -9.54
C ASP A 212 16.10 5.49 -10.39
N LEU A 213 15.32 6.54 -10.09
CA LEU A 213 15.19 7.74 -10.93
C LEU A 213 15.38 9.03 -10.11
N PRO A 214 16.61 9.36 -9.68
CA PRO A 214 16.88 10.57 -8.87
C PRO A 214 16.38 11.87 -9.53
N GLU A 215 16.35 11.96 -10.85
CA GLU A 215 15.83 13.09 -11.62
C GLU A 215 14.31 13.26 -11.51
N ALA A 216 13.57 12.20 -11.12
CA ALA A 216 12.14 12.22 -10.95
C ALA A 216 11.68 12.52 -9.51
N HIS A 217 12.59 12.80 -8.57
CA HIS A 217 12.21 13.19 -7.21
C HIS A 217 11.49 14.53 -7.19
N LEU A 218 11.90 15.47 -8.06
CA LEU A 218 11.31 16.81 -8.22
C LEU A 218 11.18 17.53 -6.85
N ASP A 219 9.98 18.04 -6.51
CA ASP A 219 9.74 18.73 -5.24
C ASP A 219 9.18 17.82 -4.15
N MET A 220 8.65 16.64 -4.52
CA MET A 220 8.08 15.68 -3.55
C MET A 220 8.13 14.25 -4.07
N ILE A 221 8.54 13.32 -3.20
CA ILE A 221 8.48 11.87 -3.43
C ILE A 221 7.27 11.26 -2.72
N ARG A 222 6.76 10.13 -3.27
CA ARG A 222 5.59 9.45 -2.73
C ARG A 222 5.89 7.98 -2.43
N PRO A 223 6.66 7.69 -1.37
CA PRO A 223 6.92 6.31 -0.98
C PRO A 223 5.61 5.59 -0.63
N GLY A 224 5.41 4.42 -1.22
CA GLY A 224 4.29 3.51 -0.98
C GLY A 224 4.81 2.19 -0.45
N ILE A 225 4.92 1.16 -1.30
CA ILE A 225 5.30 -0.19 -0.89
C ILE A 225 6.64 -0.26 -0.13
N MET A 226 7.58 0.63 -0.42
CA MET A 226 8.85 0.70 0.29
C MET A 226 8.69 1.10 1.77
N LEU A 227 7.63 1.84 2.16
CA LEU A 227 7.36 2.15 3.58
C LEU A 227 7.11 0.89 4.40
N TYR A 228 6.57 -0.13 3.77
CA TYR A 228 6.20 -1.41 4.38
C TYR A 228 7.32 -2.44 4.35
N GLY A 229 8.47 -2.08 3.73
CA GLY A 229 9.68 -2.88 3.74
C GLY A 229 9.87 -3.79 2.52
N TYR A 230 9.21 -3.49 1.40
CA TYR A 230 9.30 -4.32 0.19
C TYR A 230 9.88 -3.53 -0.98
N GLN A 231 10.79 -4.18 -1.72
CA GLN A 231 11.28 -3.66 -2.99
C GLN A 231 10.16 -3.70 -4.02
N PRO A 232 10.01 -2.68 -4.87
CA PRO A 232 8.95 -2.65 -5.89
C PRO A 232 9.06 -3.77 -6.93
N SER A 233 10.26 -4.22 -7.25
CA SER A 233 10.56 -5.27 -8.23
C SER A 233 11.96 -5.82 -8.03
N THR A 234 12.21 -7.02 -8.55
CA THR A 234 13.54 -7.63 -8.65
C THR A 234 14.36 -7.12 -9.84
N GLU A 235 13.72 -6.37 -10.76
CA GLU A 235 14.36 -5.80 -11.97
C GLU A 235 14.95 -4.41 -11.72
N MET A 236 14.87 -3.89 -10.48
CA MET A 236 15.42 -2.60 -10.11
C MET A 236 16.94 -2.55 -10.24
N HIS A 237 17.48 -1.40 -10.67
CA HIS A 237 18.93 -1.19 -10.76
C HIS A 237 19.58 -1.00 -9.38
N HIS A 238 18.83 -0.47 -8.41
CA HIS A 238 19.31 -0.21 -7.07
C HIS A 238 18.45 -0.94 -6.04
N VAL A 239 19.06 -1.22 -4.89
CA VAL A 239 18.40 -1.87 -3.75
C VAL A 239 18.37 -0.90 -2.58
N ALA A 240 17.20 -0.69 -2.00
CA ALA A 240 17.04 0.10 -0.79
C ALA A 240 17.18 -0.79 0.46
N ASP A 241 17.77 -0.26 1.52
CA ASP A 241 17.82 -0.93 2.84
C ASP A 241 16.45 -0.82 3.50
N LEU A 242 15.59 -1.80 3.20
CA LEU A 242 14.21 -1.87 3.68
C LEU A 242 14.02 -3.02 4.66
N LYS A 243 13.17 -2.78 5.66
CA LYS A 243 12.85 -3.77 6.70
C LYS A 243 11.37 -4.09 6.65
N PRO A 244 10.96 -5.35 6.36
CA PRO A 244 9.56 -5.75 6.43
C PRO A 244 8.95 -5.39 7.78
N ALA A 245 7.78 -4.75 7.76
CA ALA A 245 7.14 -4.28 8.98
C ALA A 245 6.08 -5.25 9.51
N LEU A 246 5.66 -6.24 8.72
CA LEU A 246 4.53 -7.12 9.01
C LEU A 246 4.99 -8.53 9.36
N THR A 247 4.44 -9.07 10.46
CA THR A 247 4.51 -10.49 10.81
C THR A 247 3.10 -11.00 11.11
N TRP A 248 2.63 -12.02 10.41
CA TRP A 248 1.32 -12.63 10.65
C TRP A 248 1.46 -13.93 11.41
N LYS A 249 0.82 -14.02 12.58
CA LYS A 249 0.89 -15.14 13.51
C LYS A 249 -0.46 -15.76 13.80
N ALA A 250 -0.44 -17.01 14.26
CA ALA A 250 -1.62 -17.66 14.83
C ALA A 250 -1.21 -18.62 15.95
N ARG A 251 -2.16 -18.92 16.83
CA ARG A 251 -2.05 -20.03 17.82
C ARG A 251 -2.86 -21.21 17.35
N LEU A 252 -2.27 -22.40 17.37
CA LEU A 252 -2.92 -23.63 16.94
C LEU A 252 -4.18 -23.90 17.76
N GLY A 253 -5.29 -24.17 17.06
CA GLY A 253 -6.58 -24.49 17.72
C GLY A 253 -6.68 -25.94 18.15
N ARG A 254 -6.05 -26.85 17.39
CA ARG A 254 -6.06 -28.30 17.66
C ARG A 254 -4.80 -28.93 17.11
N VAL A 255 -4.27 -29.92 17.82
CA VAL A 255 -3.21 -30.79 17.35
C VAL A 255 -3.58 -32.22 17.68
N THR A 256 -3.55 -33.14 16.71
CA THR A 256 -3.96 -34.52 16.92
C THR A 256 -3.34 -35.47 15.88
N VAL A 257 -3.03 -36.69 16.26
CA VAL A 257 -2.63 -37.73 15.32
C VAL A 257 -3.89 -38.26 14.61
N LEU A 258 -3.84 -38.26 13.29
CA LEU A 258 -4.86 -38.87 12.44
C LEU A 258 -4.27 -40.09 11.70
N PRO A 259 -5.02 -41.19 11.56
CA PRO A 259 -4.52 -42.41 10.95
C PRO A 259 -4.37 -42.30 9.42
N ALA A 260 -3.50 -43.14 8.86
CA ALA A 260 -3.37 -43.32 7.41
C ALA A 260 -4.74 -43.57 6.75
N GLY A 261 -4.91 -43.15 5.50
CA GLY A 261 -6.16 -43.25 4.75
C GLY A 261 -7.19 -42.14 5.09
N ARG A 262 -6.94 -41.29 6.10
CA ARG A 262 -7.83 -40.19 6.43
C ARG A 262 -7.70 -39.07 5.38
N VAL A 263 -8.83 -38.54 4.92
CA VAL A 263 -8.86 -37.39 4.01
C VAL A 263 -8.95 -36.07 4.80
N ILE A 264 -8.30 -35.00 4.30
CA ILE A 264 -8.19 -33.70 4.97
C ILE A 264 -8.98 -32.63 4.21
N GLY A 265 -9.88 -31.97 4.93
CA GLY A 265 -10.64 -30.80 4.47
C GLY A 265 -11.64 -31.06 3.37
N TYR A 266 -12.12 -29.99 2.74
CA TYR A 266 -13.13 -30.05 1.70
C TYR A 266 -12.68 -30.84 0.47
N ASN A 267 -13.58 -31.70 -0.06
CA ASN A 267 -13.38 -32.53 -1.24
C ASN A 267 -12.28 -33.58 -1.07
N GLY A 268 -11.75 -33.80 0.14
CA GLY A 268 -10.72 -34.81 0.39
C GLY A 268 -9.50 -34.72 -0.55
N THR A 269 -9.05 -33.48 -0.84
CA THR A 269 -7.97 -33.26 -1.82
C THR A 269 -6.59 -33.68 -1.33
N TYR A 270 -6.48 -34.07 -0.09
CA TYR A 270 -5.29 -34.66 0.54
C TYR A 270 -5.66 -35.86 1.37
N GLU A 271 -5.02 -36.98 1.12
CA GLU A 271 -5.17 -38.23 1.88
C GLU A 271 -3.86 -38.55 2.60
N LEU A 272 -3.96 -38.86 3.90
CA LEU A 272 -2.81 -39.23 4.73
C LEU A 272 -2.24 -40.56 4.30
N LYS A 273 -0.95 -40.62 3.98
CA LYS A 273 -0.26 -41.86 3.59
C LYS A 273 0.26 -42.67 4.78
N GLN A 274 0.33 -42.06 5.95
CA GLN A 274 0.78 -42.61 7.21
C GLN A 274 0.05 -41.92 8.36
N ASP A 275 0.19 -42.43 9.56
CA ASP A 275 -0.27 -41.74 10.76
C ASP A 275 0.45 -40.40 10.86
N THR A 276 -0.31 -39.31 10.91
CA THR A 276 0.22 -37.93 10.76
C THR A 276 -0.27 -37.08 11.90
N LEU A 277 0.66 -36.31 12.51
CA LEU A 277 0.30 -35.25 13.46
C LEU A 277 -0.25 -34.05 12.66
N VAL A 278 -1.55 -33.83 12.77
CA VAL A 278 -2.24 -32.73 12.05
C VAL A 278 -2.52 -31.59 13.01
N ALA A 279 -2.08 -30.38 12.65
CA ALA A 279 -2.38 -29.17 13.39
C ALA A 279 -3.39 -28.31 12.61
N THR A 280 -4.35 -27.72 13.33
CA THR A 280 -5.37 -26.80 12.78
C THR A 280 -4.98 -25.37 13.10
N VAL A 281 -4.79 -24.56 12.06
CA VAL A 281 -4.48 -23.13 12.13
C VAL A 281 -5.77 -22.33 12.00
N PRO A 282 -6.12 -21.44 12.97
CA PRO A 282 -7.36 -20.67 12.95
C PRO A 282 -7.22 -19.38 12.13
N ALA A 283 -6.88 -19.57 10.87
CA ALA A 283 -6.86 -18.54 9.83
C ALA A 283 -7.40 -19.15 8.54
N GLY A 284 -8.05 -18.35 7.71
CA GLY A 284 -8.61 -18.83 6.45
C GLY A 284 -8.82 -17.69 5.45
N TYR A 285 -9.54 -17.98 4.35
CA TYR A 285 -9.68 -16.97 3.29
C TYR A 285 -10.52 -15.76 3.71
N ALA A 286 -11.37 -15.85 4.73
CA ALA A 286 -12.07 -14.69 5.27
C ALA A 286 -11.16 -13.77 6.10
N ASP A 287 -9.99 -14.24 6.49
CA ASP A 287 -8.94 -13.46 7.13
C ASP A 287 -7.98 -12.84 6.10
N GLY A 288 -8.09 -13.26 4.83
CA GLY A 288 -7.16 -12.87 3.76
C GLY A 288 -6.08 -13.94 3.47
N TYR A 289 -6.12 -15.11 4.15
CA TYR A 289 -5.19 -16.19 3.85
C TYR A 289 -5.65 -16.96 2.61
N ASN A 290 -5.03 -16.68 1.47
CA ASN A 290 -5.56 -17.01 0.16
C ASN A 290 -5.78 -18.51 -0.06
N ARG A 291 -6.92 -18.87 -0.65
CA ARG A 291 -7.32 -20.25 -0.91
C ARG A 291 -6.42 -20.97 -1.92
N LEU A 292 -5.68 -20.26 -2.76
CA LEU A 292 -4.70 -20.83 -3.69
C LEU A 292 -3.48 -21.45 -2.99
N LEU A 293 -3.30 -21.20 -1.70
CA LEU A 293 -2.25 -21.84 -0.87
C LEU A 293 -2.61 -23.28 -0.47
N SER A 294 -3.82 -23.77 -0.78
CA SER A 294 -4.25 -25.14 -0.53
C SER A 294 -3.28 -26.16 -1.13
N ASN A 295 -2.77 -27.11 -0.32
CA ASN A 295 -1.77 -28.12 -0.70
C ASN A 295 -0.45 -27.57 -1.27
N ARG A 296 -0.13 -26.28 -1.06
CA ARG A 296 1.04 -25.61 -1.65
C ARG A 296 1.82 -24.75 -0.68
N GLY A 297 1.09 -24.05 0.20
CA GLY A 297 1.68 -23.18 1.20
C GLY A 297 2.20 -23.95 2.41
N TYR A 298 2.78 -23.19 3.35
CA TYR A 298 3.26 -23.70 4.62
C TYR A 298 3.21 -22.60 5.69
N VAL A 299 3.30 -23.00 6.95
CA VAL A 299 3.53 -22.08 8.06
C VAL A 299 4.85 -22.43 8.74
N LEU A 300 5.41 -21.49 9.50
CA LEU A 300 6.62 -21.74 10.28
C LEU A 300 6.29 -22.07 11.73
N CYS A 301 7.02 -23.01 12.29
CA CYS A 301 7.01 -23.30 13.70
C CYS A 301 8.36 -23.87 14.13
N ARG A 302 9.00 -23.22 15.11
CA ARG A 302 10.30 -23.66 15.67
C ARG A 302 11.36 -23.88 14.58
N GLY A 303 11.46 -22.95 13.63
CA GLY A 303 12.41 -23.00 12.51
C GLY A 303 12.10 -24.03 11.43
N LYS A 304 10.92 -24.64 11.43
CA LYS A 304 10.49 -25.63 10.42
C LYS A 304 9.33 -25.12 9.59
N LYS A 305 9.28 -25.53 8.31
CA LYS A 305 8.15 -25.31 7.40
C LYS A 305 7.15 -26.47 7.52
N LEU A 306 5.98 -26.20 8.05
CA LEU A 306 4.90 -27.16 8.16
C LEU A 306 3.96 -27.01 6.97
N PRO A 307 3.88 -27.99 6.04
CA PRO A 307 3.12 -27.86 4.80
C PRO A 307 1.62 -27.86 5.06
N ILE A 308 0.89 -27.07 4.28
CA ILE A 308 -0.57 -27.05 4.27
C ILE A 308 -1.07 -28.32 3.57
N ILE A 309 -1.90 -29.08 4.25
CA ILE A 309 -2.54 -30.30 3.77
C ILE A 309 -4.05 -30.10 3.64
N GLY A 310 -4.59 -30.38 2.46
CA GLY A 310 -5.99 -30.11 2.12
C GLY A 310 -6.24 -28.66 1.73
N LYS A 311 -7.53 -28.28 1.67
CA LYS A 311 -7.95 -26.94 1.25
C LYS A 311 -7.96 -25.96 2.40
N VAL A 312 -7.51 -24.73 2.13
CA VAL A 312 -7.78 -23.58 3.01
C VAL A 312 -9.28 -23.32 3.02
N CYS A 313 -9.86 -23.32 4.22
CA CYS A 313 -11.27 -23.07 4.47
C CYS A 313 -11.52 -21.59 4.78
N MET A 314 -12.76 -21.22 5.12
CA MET A 314 -13.11 -19.84 5.44
C MET A 314 -12.33 -19.31 6.67
N ASP A 315 -12.25 -20.11 7.73
CA ASP A 315 -11.71 -19.70 9.03
C ASP A 315 -10.55 -20.58 9.53
N TYR A 316 -10.22 -21.66 8.81
CA TYR A 316 -9.21 -22.64 9.22
C TYR A 316 -8.49 -23.25 8.02
N PHE A 317 -7.28 -23.73 8.27
CA PHE A 317 -6.59 -24.70 7.42
C PHE A 317 -5.78 -25.67 8.28
N MET A 318 -5.35 -26.78 7.69
CA MET A 318 -4.60 -27.82 8.37
C MET A 318 -3.19 -27.92 7.82
N VAL A 319 -2.24 -28.23 8.70
CA VAL A 319 -0.84 -28.47 8.35
C VAL A 319 -0.38 -29.82 8.87
N ASP A 320 0.56 -30.46 8.17
CA ASP A 320 1.31 -31.61 8.66
C ASP A 320 2.37 -31.12 9.65
N ALA A 321 2.22 -31.50 10.90
CA ALA A 321 3.11 -31.14 12.00
C ALA A 321 3.96 -32.31 12.50
N THR A 322 4.06 -33.39 11.76
CA THR A 322 4.75 -34.63 12.17
C THR A 322 6.22 -34.40 12.52
N GLU A 323 6.86 -33.43 11.92
CA GLU A 323 8.25 -33.04 12.23
C GLU A 323 8.45 -32.43 13.63
N ILE A 324 7.36 -32.04 14.31
CA ILE A 324 7.40 -31.45 15.67
C ILE A 324 6.43 -32.26 16.57
N PRO A 325 6.84 -33.44 17.04
CA PRO A 325 5.93 -34.40 17.68
C PRO A 325 5.38 -33.95 19.04
N ASP A 326 5.99 -32.96 19.68
CA ASP A 326 5.57 -32.37 20.95
C ASP A 326 4.73 -31.08 20.78
N LEU A 327 4.31 -30.76 19.53
CA LEU A 327 3.47 -29.62 19.24
C LEU A 327 2.06 -29.81 19.83
N LYS A 328 1.48 -28.74 20.37
CA LYS A 328 0.19 -28.77 21.04
C LYS A 328 -0.69 -27.58 20.68
N ALA A 329 -1.97 -27.68 20.97
CA ALA A 329 -2.89 -26.55 20.87
C ALA A 329 -2.41 -25.37 21.74
N GLY A 330 -2.51 -24.17 21.21
CA GLY A 330 -2.00 -22.94 21.81
C GLY A 330 -0.57 -22.57 21.41
N ASP A 331 0.21 -23.48 20.82
CA ASP A 331 1.53 -23.15 20.28
C ASP A 331 1.41 -22.18 19.11
N GLU A 332 2.39 -21.28 18.99
CA GLU A 332 2.41 -20.20 18.00
C GLU A 332 3.01 -20.69 16.68
N VAL A 333 2.40 -20.26 15.58
CA VAL A 333 2.90 -20.48 14.21
C VAL A 333 2.92 -19.15 13.46
N ILE A 334 3.84 -19.03 12.50
CA ILE A 334 4.00 -17.84 11.66
C ILE A 334 3.49 -18.14 10.26
N LEU A 335 2.56 -17.32 9.79
CA LEU A 335 1.99 -17.38 8.45
C LEU A 335 2.76 -16.53 7.46
N ILE A 336 3.27 -15.37 7.92
CA ILE A 336 4.16 -14.46 7.20
C ILE A 336 5.16 -13.93 8.23
N GLY A 337 6.44 -14.00 7.96
CA GLY A 337 7.50 -13.54 8.86
C GLY A 337 8.67 -14.50 8.94
N GLU A 338 9.42 -14.43 10.02
CA GLU A 338 10.63 -15.22 10.26
C GLU A 338 10.55 -15.98 11.59
N ASP A 339 11.08 -17.20 11.62
CA ASP A 339 11.22 -18.03 12.80
C ASP A 339 12.57 -18.78 12.74
N GLN A 340 13.48 -18.48 13.67
CA GLN A 340 14.80 -19.13 13.81
C GLN A 340 15.60 -19.19 12.48
N GLY A 341 15.59 -18.10 11.70
CA GLY A 341 16.34 -18.00 10.44
C GLY A 341 15.63 -18.62 9.22
N VAL A 342 14.42 -19.14 9.40
CA VAL A 342 13.55 -19.58 8.29
C VAL A 342 12.45 -18.56 8.09
N SER A 343 12.14 -18.20 6.85
CA SER A 343 11.15 -17.15 6.57
C SER A 343 10.05 -17.61 5.61
N ILE A 344 8.90 -16.94 5.71
CA ILE A 344 7.85 -16.84 4.70
C ILE A 344 7.67 -15.36 4.44
N THR A 345 8.15 -14.88 3.30
CA THR A 345 8.12 -13.46 2.98
C THR A 345 6.87 -13.11 2.17
N VAL A 346 6.45 -11.83 2.21
CA VAL A 346 5.37 -11.32 1.37
C VAL A 346 5.68 -11.50 -0.13
N PRO A 347 6.91 -11.20 -0.62
CA PRO A 347 7.29 -11.50 -2.01
C PRO A 347 7.18 -12.99 -2.36
N GLU A 348 7.60 -13.92 -1.48
CA GLU A 348 7.46 -15.36 -1.69
C GLU A 348 5.97 -15.75 -1.83
N MET A 349 5.10 -15.20 -0.98
CA MET A 349 3.66 -15.41 -1.10
C MET A 349 3.09 -14.83 -2.39
N ALA A 350 3.50 -13.63 -2.79
CA ALA A 350 3.07 -13.01 -4.04
C ALA A 350 3.39 -13.90 -5.26
N VAL A 351 4.60 -14.47 -5.30
CA VAL A 351 4.99 -15.44 -6.35
C VAL A 351 4.11 -16.69 -6.33
N MET A 352 3.87 -17.30 -5.15
CA MET A 352 3.01 -18.47 -5.02
C MET A 352 1.57 -18.20 -5.46
N LEU A 353 1.08 -16.98 -5.24
CA LEU A 353 -0.27 -16.55 -5.57
C LEU A 353 -0.39 -15.97 -6.98
N LYS A 354 0.74 -15.73 -7.68
CA LYS A 354 0.82 -15.05 -8.99
C LYS A 354 0.25 -13.63 -8.94
N THR A 355 0.62 -12.89 -7.93
CA THR A 355 0.21 -11.50 -7.68
C THR A 355 1.41 -10.66 -7.22
N ILE A 356 1.13 -9.50 -6.61
CA ILE A 356 2.12 -8.55 -6.10
C ILE A 356 2.01 -8.37 -4.58
N GLU A 357 3.07 -7.88 -3.95
CA GLU A 357 3.17 -7.65 -2.50
C GLU A 357 2.04 -6.77 -1.97
N HIS A 358 1.61 -5.79 -2.77
CA HIS A 358 0.52 -4.88 -2.43
C HIS A 358 -0.79 -5.63 -2.15
N GLU A 359 -1.15 -6.59 -3.01
CA GLU A 359 -2.37 -7.37 -2.85
C GLU A 359 -2.28 -8.28 -1.62
N VAL A 360 -1.15 -8.99 -1.46
CA VAL A 360 -0.94 -9.90 -0.31
C VAL A 360 -1.17 -9.20 1.03
N THR A 361 -0.65 -7.98 1.20
CA THR A 361 -0.80 -7.25 2.46
C THR A 361 -2.16 -6.60 2.61
N CYS A 362 -2.75 -6.08 1.52
CA CYS A 362 -4.09 -5.47 1.52
C CYS A 362 -5.21 -6.50 1.75
N ASP A 363 -5.01 -7.76 1.34
CA ASP A 363 -6.00 -8.82 1.51
C ASP A 363 -6.20 -9.22 2.98
N ILE A 364 -5.24 -8.92 3.88
CA ILE A 364 -5.39 -9.20 5.31
C ILE A 364 -6.56 -8.39 5.86
N SER A 365 -7.68 -9.07 6.12
CA SER A 365 -8.94 -8.43 6.45
C SER A 365 -8.90 -7.73 7.81
N LEU A 366 -9.85 -6.80 8.04
CA LEU A 366 -9.98 -6.08 9.31
C LEU A 366 -10.38 -6.98 10.49
N ARG A 367 -10.83 -8.22 10.24
CA ARG A 367 -11.11 -9.18 11.33
C ARG A 367 -9.83 -9.76 11.97
N VAL A 368 -8.66 -9.58 11.35
CA VAL A 368 -7.35 -9.94 11.93
C VAL A 368 -6.83 -8.72 12.72
N PRO A 369 -6.67 -8.80 14.05
CA PRO A 369 -6.18 -7.69 14.85
C PRO A 369 -4.75 -7.29 14.45
N ARG A 370 -4.46 -5.98 14.46
CA ARG A 370 -3.11 -5.43 14.35
C ARG A 370 -2.58 -5.11 15.73
N ILE A 371 -1.38 -5.58 16.02
CA ILE A 371 -0.64 -5.32 17.26
C ILE A 371 0.62 -4.55 16.89
N TYR A 372 0.76 -3.35 17.43
CA TYR A 372 1.90 -2.48 17.10
C TYR A 372 3.03 -2.71 18.10
N VAL A 373 4.27 -2.93 17.59
CA VAL A 373 5.47 -3.27 18.35
C VAL A 373 6.66 -2.38 17.98
#